data_8176235109d3a8e0fffda86c745b273b
#
_entry.id   8176235109d3a8e0fffda86c745b273b
#
_cell.length_a   1.000
_cell.length_b   1.000
_cell.length_c   1.000
_cell.angle_alpha   90.00
_cell.angle_beta   90.00
_cell.angle_gamma   90.00
#
_symmetry.space_group_name_H-M   'P 1'
#
loop_
_entity.id
_entity.type
_entity.pdbx_description
1 polymer ?
#
loop_
_entity_poly.entity_id
_entity_poly.type
_entity_poly.pdbx_seq_one_letter_code
_entity_poly.pdbx_strand_id
1 'polypeptide(L)'
;VQQDLLIQPVLYLRSYIVNHNADYYQMLRYVTENENRNDWILIMLTALIETTQLTTKKIKAMLSLKSDCETQMKMILGSSFSYELLQLMFTLTYLKIDLIVNKNIAHRQTASAWLKKLTDADILRPHKMGRTTYYIY
;
A
#
# COMPACT_ATOMS: atom_id res chain seq x y z
N VAL A 1 -2.52 -29.80 5.04
CA VAL A 1 -2.20 -29.22 6.35
C VAL A 1 -2.15 -27.72 6.16
N GLN A 2 -3.25 -27.04 6.45
CA GLN A 2 -3.28 -25.59 6.56
C GLN A 2 -2.54 -25.22 7.86
N GLN A 3 -1.27 -24.90 7.72
CA GLN A 3 -0.58 -24.14 8.73
C GLN A 3 -0.91 -22.68 8.46
N ASP A 4 -1.54 -21.98 9.40
CA ASP A 4 -1.86 -20.55 9.34
C ASP A 4 -0.58 -19.69 9.39
N LEU A 5 0.31 -19.90 8.42
CA LEU A 5 1.57 -19.14 8.27
C LEU A 5 1.32 -17.72 7.76
N LEU A 6 0.20 -17.50 7.07
CA LEU A 6 -0.19 -16.20 6.55
C LEU A 6 -1.70 -16.01 6.78
N ILE A 7 -2.07 -14.93 7.47
CA ILE A 7 -3.47 -14.55 7.70
C ILE A 7 -4.14 -14.10 6.38
N GLN A 8 -3.35 -13.54 5.46
CA GLN A 8 -3.82 -13.07 4.15
C GLN A 8 -2.79 -13.42 3.07
N PRO A 9 -3.22 -13.68 1.82
CA PRO A 9 -2.34 -13.95 0.70
C PRO A 9 -1.66 -12.67 0.21
N VAL A 10 -0.65 -12.21 0.94
CA VAL A 10 0.09 -10.96 0.63
C VAL A 10 1.27 -11.16 -0.33
N LEU A 11 1.59 -12.42 -0.67
CA LEU A 11 2.69 -12.73 -1.58
C LEU A 11 2.21 -12.69 -3.03
N TYR A 12 2.67 -11.68 -3.77
CA TYR A 12 2.28 -11.45 -5.15
C TYR A 12 3.36 -11.99 -6.13
N LEU A 13 3.44 -13.31 -6.24
CA LEU A 13 4.40 -14.02 -7.12
C LEU A 13 4.32 -13.60 -8.59
N ARG A 14 3.14 -13.17 -9.06
CA ARG A 14 2.98 -12.68 -10.43
C ARG A 14 3.94 -11.54 -10.76
N SER A 15 4.26 -10.67 -9.80
CA SER A 15 5.21 -9.57 -10.03
C SER A 15 6.62 -10.11 -10.35
N TYR A 16 7.04 -11.17 -9.67
CA TYR A 16 8.30 -11.84 -9.96
C TYR A 16 8.31 -12.45 -11.37
N ILE A 17 7.26 -13.22 -11.71
CA ILE A 17 7.13 -13.87 -13.01
C ILE A 17 7.14 -12.85 -14.16
N VAL A 18 6.45 -11.74 -14.02
CA VAL A 18 6.41 -10.68 -15.05
C VAL A 18 7.79 -10.05 -15.26
N ASN A 19 8.55 -9.84 -14.19
CA ASN A 19 9.88 -9.26 -14.26
C ASN A 19 10.95 -10.25 -14.78
N HIS A 20 10.70 -11.57 -14.66
CA HIS A 20 11.59 -12.66 -15.10
C HIS A 20 10.91 -13.55 -16.13
N ASN A 21 10.11 -12.94 -17.00
CA ASN A 21 9.23 -13.66 -17.93
C ASN A 21 9.99 -14.63 -18.86
N ALA A 22 11.10 -14.19 -19.43
CA ALA A 22 11.91 -15.00 -20.33
C ALA A 22 12.48 -16.25 -19.62
N ASP A 23 13.05 -16.05 -18.43
CA ASP A 23 13.64 -17.14 -17.63
C ASP A 23 12.57 -18.12 -17.17
N TYR A 24 11.40 -17.61 -16.77
CA TYR A 24 10.25 -18.42 -16.37
C TYR A 24 9.78 -19.36 -17.48
N TYR A 25 9.56 -18.83 -18.70
CA TYR A 25 9.11 -19.66 -19.82
C TYR A 25 10.19 -20.59 -20.35
N GLN A 26 11.45 -20.18 -20.35
CA GLN A 26 12.56 -21.04 -20.71
C GLN A 26 12.66 -22.24 -19.76
N MET A 27 12.53 -21.98 -18.46
CA MET A 27 12.60 -23.04 -17.46
C MET A 27 11.37 -23.96 -17.50
N LEU A 28 10.17 -23.40 -17.75
CA LEU A 28 8.98 -24.21 -17.92
C LEU A 28 9.12 -25.20 -19.09
N ARG A 29 9.72 -24.73 -20.20
CA ARG A 29 10.04 -25.59 -21.35
C ARG A 29 11.07 -26.66 -21.00
N TYR A 30 12.16 -26.26 -20.31
CA TYR A 30 13.22 -27.17 -19.90
C TYR A 30 12.69 -28.30 -19.01
N VAL A 31 11.81 -28.00 -18.06
CA VAL A 31 11.15 -28.99 -17.19
C VAL A 31 10.29 -29.97 -18.00
N THR A 32 9.57 -29.43 -18.99
CA THR A 32 8.69 -30.25 -19.84
C THR A 32 9.48 -31.19 -20.73
N GLU A 33 10.62 -30.74 -21.24
CA GLU A 33 11.48 -31.52 -22.16
C GLU A 33 12.36 -32.53 -21.42
N ASN A 34 12.84 -32.23 -20.23
CA ASN A 34 13.83 -33.04 -19.50
C ASN A 34 13.25 -33.76 -18.26
N GLU A 35 11.94 -33.62 -17.96
CA GLU A 35 11.26 -34.16 -16.77
C GLU A 35 11.93 -33.78 -15.44
N ASN A 36 12.80 -32.76 -15.45
CA ASN A 36 13.54 -32.31 -14.27
C ASN A 36 12.72 -31.31 -13.43
N ARG A 37 11.94 -31.83 -12.49
CA ARG A 37 11.10 -31.05 -11.60
C ARG A 37 11.88 -30.28 -10.53
N ASN A 38 13.09 -30.70 -10.20
CA ASN A 38 13.88 -30.12 -9.12
C ASN A 38 14.26 -28.67 -9.42
N ASP A 39 14.69 -28.37 -10.61
CA ASP A 39 15.08 -27.02 -11.03
C ASP A 39 13.89 -26.08 -11.01
N TRP A 40 12.71 -26.57 -11.39
CA TRP A 40 11.46 -25.81 -11.27
C TRP A 40 11.15 -25.44 -9.82
N ILE A 41 11.25 -26.40 -8.90
CA ILE A 41 11.01 -26.17 -7.48
C ILE A 41 11.99 -25.14 -6.93
N LEU A 42 13.27 -25.21 -7.28
CA LEU A 42 14.29 -24.25 -6.85
C LEU A 42 13.98 -22.83 -7.33
N ILE A 43 13.55 -22.67 -8.58
CA ILE A 43 13.16 -21.34 -9.11
C ILE A 43 11.93 -20.80 -8.39
N MET A 44 10.91 -21.63 -8.16
CA MET A 44 9.72 -21.21 -7.44
C MET A 44 10.04 -20.82 -5.98
N LEU A 45 10.96 -21.53 -5.32
CA LEU A 45 11.42 -21.17 -3.98
C LEU A 45 12.23 -19.85 -4.00
N THR A 46 13.07 -19.63 -4.97
CA THR A 46 13.80 -18.37 -5.16
C THR A 46 12.82 -17.22 -5.36
N ALA A 47 11.85 -17.39 -6.25
CA ALA A 47 10.78 -16.41 -6.47
C ALA A 47 10.01 -16.08 -5.20
N LEU A 48 9.72 -17.08 -4.37
CA LEU A 48 9.06 -16.91 -3.09
C LEU A 48 9.92 -16.10 -2.10
N ILE A 49 11.19 -16.42 -2.00
CA ILE A 49 12.15 -15.74 -1.12
C ILE A 49 12.26 -14.25 -1.52
N GLU A 50 12.52 -13.96 -2.79
CA GLU A 50 12.68 -12.60 -3.28
C GLU A 50 11.40 -11.78 -3.11
N THR A 51 10.24 -12.35 -3.46
CA THR A 51 8.94 -11.71 -3.28
C THR A 51 8.67 -11.40 -1.81
N THR A 52 9.00 -12.33 -0.91
CA THR A 52 8.83 -12.15 0.54
C THR A 52 9.71 -11.04 1.07
N GLN A 53 10.98 -11.00 0.68
CA GLN A 53 11.92 -9.95 1.08
C GLN A 53 11.46 -8.57 0.60
N LEU A 54 11.04 -8.48 -0.67
CA LEU A 54 10.57 -7.24 -1.27
C LEU A 54 9.28 -6.74 -0.62
N THR A 55 8.34 -7.65 -0.36
CA THR A 55 7.07 -7.34 0.32
C THR A 55 7.33 -6.87 1.75
N THR A 56 8.19 -7.57 2.49
CA THR A 56 8.57 -7.19 3.86
C THR A 56 9.23 -5.79 3.90
N LYS A 57 10.11 -5.50 2.95
CA LYS A 57 10.75 -4.17 2.83
C LYS A 57 9.70 -3.08 2.58
N LYS A 58 8.75 -3.32 1.67
CA LYS A 58 7.65 -2.39 1.38
C LYS A 58 6.77 -2.15 2.60
N ILE A 59 6.37 -3.21 3.31
CA ILE A 59 5.53 -3.11 4.52
C ILE A 59 6.25 -2.29 5.59
N LYS A 60 7.53 -2.58 5.87
CA LYS A 60 8.32 -1.82 6.85
C LYS A 60 8.42 -0.34 6.48
N ALA A 61 8.65 -0.02 5.20
CA ALA A 61 8.69 1.36 4.72
C ALA A 61 7.34 2.07 4.89
N MET A 62 6.22 1.38 4.58
CA MET A 62 4.87 1.93 4.79
C MET A 62 4.55 2.16 6.26
N LEU A 63 4.96 1.27 7.16
CA LEU A 63 4.76 1.43 8.60
C LEU A 63 5.58 2.62 9.15
N SER A 64 6.83 2.77 8.72
CA SER A 64 7.65 3.93 9.07
C SER A 64 6.99 5.23 8.59
N LEU A 65 6.62 5.29 7.31
CA LEU A 65 5.94 6.45 6.73
C LEU A 65 4.66 6.81 7.49
N LYS A 66 3.86 5.80 7.88
CA LYS A 66 2.64 6.01 8.67
C LYS A 66 2.94 6.62 10.04
N SER A 67 3.99 6.13 10.72
CA SER A 67 4.41 6.67 12.03
C SER A 67 4.90 8.12 11.93
N ASP A 68 5.68 8.42 10.89
CA ASP A 68 6.17 9.78 10.63
C ASP A 68 5.02 10.74 10.32
N CYS A 69 4.09 10.31 9.46
CA CYS A 69 2.88 11.05 9.12
C CYS A 69 1.98 11.28 10.36
N GLU A 70 1.82 10.29 11.23
CA GLU A 70 1.09 10.43 12.48
C GLU A 70 1.69 11.53 13.37
N THR A 71 3.00 11.53 13.51
CA THR A 71 3.72 12.54 14.29
C THR A 71 3.53 13.94 13.72
N GLN A 72 3.69 14.10 12.42
CA GLN A 72 3.46 15.37 11.73
C GLN A 72 2.01 15.84 11.85
N MET A 73 1.04 14.96 11.63
CA MET A 73 -0.38 15.30 11.76
C MET A 73 -0.75 15.72 13.18
N LYS A 74 -0.18 15.08 14.20
CA LYS A 74 -0.37 15.49 15.61
C LYS A 74 0.17 16.89 15.86
N MET A 75 1.31 17.26 15.30
CA MET A 75 1.87 18.61 15.42
C MET A 75 1.01 19.66 14.73
N ILE A 76 0.47 19.35 13.52
CA ILE A 76 -0.29 20.30 12.71
C ILE A 76 -1.73 20.46 13.21
N LEU A 77 -2.40 19.37 13.56
CA LEU A 77 -3.81 19.36 13.95
C LEU A 77 -3.99 19.53 15.48
N GLY A 78 -2.97 19.26 16.26
CA GLY A 78 -3.01 19.36 17.72
C GLY A 78 -4.13 18.51 18.32
N SER A 79 -4.98 19.12 19.15
CA SER A 79 -6.13 18.45 19.78
C SER A 79 -7.20 17.97 18.79
N SER A 80 -7.17 18.43 17.54
CA SER A 80 -8.10 18.01 16.49
C SER A 80 -7.59 16.82 15.68
N PHE A 81 -6.47 16.20 16.08
CA PHE A 81 -5.95 15.01 15.42
C PHE A 81 -6.96 13.85 15.49
N SER A 82 -7.16 13.14 14.36
CA SER A 82 -7.98 11.94 14.29
C SER A 82 -7.15 10.80 13.71
N TYR A 83 -7.10 9.69 14.43
CA TYR A 83 -6.44 8.46 13.98
C TYR A 83 -7.19 7.82 12.81
N GLU A 84 -8.53 7.95 12.78
CA GLU A 84 -9.38 7.46 11.70
C GLU A 84 -9.06 8.18 10.38
N LEU A 85 -8.77 9.50 10.43
CA LEU A 85 -8.34 10.25 9.26
C LEU A 85 -7.00 9.73 8.74
N LEU A 86 -6.01 9.51 9.62
CA LEU A 86 -4.72 8.91 9.27
C LEU A 86 -4.92 7.54 8.62
N GLN A 87 -5.75 6.69 9.22
CA GLN A 87 -6.02 5.36 8.71
C GLN A 87 -6.68 5.41 7.33
N LEU A 88 -7.59 6.36 7.11
CA LEU A 88 -8.25 6.59 5.83
C LEU A 88 -7.24 7.02 4.75
N MET A 89 -6.27 7.86 5.08
CA MET A 89 -5.19 8.29 4.17
C MET A 89 -4.37 7.09 3.67
N PHE A 90 -4.05 6.15 4.54
CA PHE A 90 -3.26 4.96 4.17
C PHE A 90 -4.08 3.82 3.57
N THR A 91 -5.41 3.91 3.62
CA THR A 91 -6.32 2.93 2.99
C THR A 91 -6.72 3.34 1.58
N LEU A 92 -6.83 4.63 1.33
CA LEU A 92 -7.29 5.17 0.05
C LEU A 92 -6.15 5.93 -0.65
N THR A 93 -6.16 5.91 -1.98
CA THR A 93 -5.19 6.64 -2.80
C THR A 93 -5.45 8.16 -2.86
N TYR A 94 -6.63 8.59 -2.45
CA TYR A 94 -7.02 10.00 -2.37
C TYR A 94 -8.07 10.21 -1.30
N LEU A 95 -8.17 11.45 -0.81
CA LEU A 95 -9.21 11.90 0.10
C LEU A 95 -10.16 12.90 -0.58
N LYS A 96 -11.40 12.94 -0.10
CA LYS A 96 -12.38 13.99 -0.37
C LYS A 96 -13.09 14.34 0.94
N ILE A 97 -13.60 15.56 1.04
CA ILE A 97 -14.44 15.98 2.19
C ILE A 97 -15.59 15.00 2.39
N ASP A 98 -16.28 14.64 1.31
CA ASP A 98 -17.44 13.75 1.37
C ASP A 98 -17.09 12.33 1.86
N LEU A 99 -15.88 11.82 1.59
CA LEU A 99 -15.43 10.53 2.12
C LEU A 99 -15.27 10.55 3.65
N ILE A 100 -14.74 11.64 4.18
CA ILE A 100 -14.56 11.83 5.63
C ILE A 100 -15.91 11.93 6.32
N VAL A 101 -16.85 12.67 5.71
CA VAL A 101 -18.21 12.83 6.22
C VAL A 101 -19.01 11.52 6.17
N ASN A 102 -18.97 10.83 5.03
CA ASN A 102 -19.70 9.57 4.84
C ASN A 102 -19.20 8.44 5.75
N LYS A 103 -17.94 8.52 6.18
CA LYS A 103 -17.38 7.59 7.16
C LYS A 103 -17.62 8.03 8.62
N ASN A 104 -18.37 9.09 8.83
CA ASN A 104 -18.67 9.65 10.16
C ASN A 104 -17.42 10.03 10.98
N ILE A 105 -16.29 10.34 10.31
CA ILE A 105 -15.04 10.74 10.97
C ILE A 105 -15.12 12.17 11.45
N ALA A 106 -15.69 13.06 10.64
CA ALA A 106 -15.88 14.47 10.99
C ALA A 106 -16.99 15.13 10.18
N HIS A 107 -17.53 16.22 10.71
CA HIS A 107 -18.45 17.08 9.98
C HIS A 107 -17.72 17.84 8.85
N ARG A 108 -18.47 18.28 7.83
CA ARG A 108 -17.94 18.91 6.62
C ARG A 108 -16.98 20.08 6.90
N GLN A 109 -17.31 20.93 7.88
CA GLN A 109 -16.47 22.08 8.23
C GLN A 109 -15.12 21.63 8.82
N THR A 110 -15.16 20.69 9.74
CA THR A 110 -13.95 20.11 10.37
C THR A 110 -13.07 19.38 9.34
N ALA A 111 -13.68 18.55 8.49
CA ALA A 111 -12.99 17.86 7.42
C ALA A 111 -12.30 18.83 6.46
N SER A 112 -12.99 19.91 6.07
CA SER A 112 -12.43 20.97 5.23
C SER A 112 -11.24 21.66 5.89
N ALA A 113 -11.38 22.00 7.18
CA ALA A 113 -10.32 22.66 7.95
C ALA A 113 -9.08 21.75 8.09
N TRP A 114 -9.27 20.45 8.34
CA TRP A 114 -8.18 19.48 8.42
C TRP A 114 -7.44 19.35 7.09
N LEU A 115 -8.17 19.14 5.99
CA LEU A 115 -7.56 18.98 4.67
C LEU A 115 -6.81 20.25 4.24
N LYS A 116 -7.33 21.44 4.59
CA LYS A 116 -6.64 22.71 4.35
C LYS A 116 -5.33 22.78 5.13
N LYS A 117 -5.34 22.53 6.45
CA LYS A 117 -4.12 22.55 7.29
C LYS A 117 -3.06 21.57 6.80
N LEU A 118 -3.48 20.36 6.40
CA LEU A 118 -2.57 19.35 5.86
C LEU A 118 -2.02 19.73 4.48
N THR A 119 -2.79 20.47 3.69
CA THR A 119 -2.33 21.02 2.42
C THR A 119 -1.35 22.17 2.63
N ASP A 120 -1.64 23.08 3.56
CA ASP A 120 -0.77 24.22 3.89
C ASP A 120 0.57 23.75 4.46
N ALA A 121 0.62 22.54 5.05
CA ALA A 121 1.83 21.87 5.53
C ALA A 121 2.49 20.93 4.51
N ASP A 122 2.06 20.96 3.25
CA ASP A 122 2.58 20.14 2.13
C ASP A 122 2.52 18.61 2.37
N ILE A 123 1.64 18.15 3.28
CA ILE A 123 1.37 16.72 3.48
C ILE A 123 0.39 16.22 2.40
N LEU A 124 -0.56 17.05 2.01
CA LEU A 124 -1.55 16.73 0.99
C LEU A 124 -1.46 17.69 -0.19
N ARG A 125 -1.59 17.14 -1.39
CA ARG A 125 -1.64 17.93 -2.63
C ARG A 125 -3.06 17.97 -3.16
N PRO A 126 -3.69 19.16 -3.26
CA PRO A 126 -5.03 19.29 -3.80
C PRO A 126 -5.00 19.17 -5.31
N HIS A 127 -5.85 18.32 -5.85
CA HIS A 127 -6.08 18.16 -7.29
C HIS A 127 -7.56 18.42 -7.60
N LYS A 128 -7.86 19.50 -8.32
CA LYS A 128 -9.23 19.89 -8.63
C LYS A 128 -9.66 19.22 -9.94
N MET A 129 -10.74 18.45 -9.89
CA MET A 129 -11.41 17.87 -11.05
C MET A 129 -12.89 18.32 -11.08
N GLY A 130 -13.21 19.23 -12.00
CA GLY A 130 -14.52 19.84 -12.09
C GLY A 130 -14.91 20.59 -10.81
N ARG A 131 -16.00 20.16 -10.17
CA ARG A 131 -16.48 20.75 -8.90
C ARG A 131 -15.90 20.09 -7.65
N THR A 132 -15.13 19.02 -7.80
CA THR A 132 -14.59 18.22 -6.68
C THR A 132 -13.10 18.43 -6.54
N THR A 133 -12.63 18.60 -5.30
CA THR A 133 -11.20 18.59 -4.97
C THR A 133 -10.82 17.25 -4.36
N TYR A 134 -9.82 16.62 -4.94
CA TYR A 134 -9.17 15.41 -4.46
C TYR A 134 -7.88 15.81 -3.75
N TYR A 135 -7.59 15.17 -2.65
CA TYR A 135 -6.37 15.40 -1.88
C TYR A 135 -5.53 14.13 -1.94
N ILE A 136 -4.32 14.23 -2.47
CA ILE A 136 -3.40 13.11 -2.67
C ILE A 136 -2.25 13.26 -1.67
N TYR A 137 -1.88 12.16 -1.06
CA TYR A 137 -0.76 12.05 -0.14
C TYR A 137 0.51 11.68 -0.89
#